data_f19078a80ff0ea0bdeb91eb23c7fde74
#
_entry.id   f19078a80ff0ea0bdeb91eb23c7fde74
#
_cell.length_a   1.000
_cell.length_b   1.000
_cell.length_c   1.000
_cell.angle_alpha   90.00
_cell.angle_beta   90.00
_cell.angle_gamma   90.00
#
_symmetry.space_group_name_H-M   'P 1'
#
loop_
_entity.id
_entity.type
_entity.pdbx_description
1 polymer ?
#
loop_
_entity_poly.entity_id
_entity_poly.type
_entity_poly.pdbx_seq_one_letter_code
_entity_poly.pdbx_strand_id
1 'polypeptide(L)'
;ATKDDGQPTINWKTEMESVYRQLDSTLGRLISGIEKEVGLEHTLFVITSTGYAEETATDLSKYRIPTGTFYINRTANLLNMYLSAIYGQGRYAEACYHNQIYLNHKLIEQKKLSLNDVLNRSQEFLVLSAGVNDVYTTDRLLAGNNDILKIRNGFNPNLNGDITIEVKPGWKLLNEDTQETYTSRAGFVPFPI
;
A
#
# COMPACT_ATOMS: atom_id res chain seq x y z
N ALA A 1 8.25 14.70 8.30
CA ALA A 1 8.75 13.35 8.13
C ALA A 1 10.24 13.34 8.45
N THR A 2 10.63 12.70 9.54
CA THR A 2 12.04 12.46 9.87
C THR A 2 12.57 11.44 8.87
N LYS A 3 13.56 11.82 8.06
CA LYS A 3 14.29 10.87 7.24
C LYS A 3 15.31 10.18 8.14
N ASP A 4 15.23 8.86 8.19
CA ASP A 4 16.32 8.03 8.64
C ASP A 4 17.36 8.05 7.51
N ASP A 5 18.52 8.70 7.75
CA ASP A 5 19.60 8.80 6.77
C ASP A 5 20.58 7.63 6.86
N GLY A 6 20.23 6.56 7.56
CA GLY A 6 21.02 5.34 7.67
C GLY A 6 22.26 5.47 8.54
N GLN A 7 22.38 6.51 9.33
CA GLN A 7 23.48 6.69 10.26
C GLN A 7 23.38 5.73 11.47
N PRO A 8 24.49 5.17 11.94
CA PRO A 8 24.42 4.24 13.06
C PRO A 8 24.02 4.93 14.35
N THR A 9 23.08 4.40 14.92
CA THR A 9 22.12 4.60 15.98
C THR A 9 22.61 4.96 17.40
N ILE A 10 23.79 5.49 17.59
CA ILE A 10 24.28 5.81 18.95
C ILE A 10 23.57 7.06 19.54
N ASN A 11 23.13 7.99 18.69
CA ASN A 11 22.53 9.26 19.10
C ASN A 11 21.03 9.42 18.73
N TRP A 12 20.43 8.44 18.08
CA TRP A 12 19.07 8.58 17.57
C TRP A 12 18.03 8.92 18.66
N LYS A 13 18.20 8.43 19.90
CA LYS A 13 17.29 8.75 21.03
C LYS A 13 17.33 10.23 21.37
N THR A 14 18.52 10.82 21.41
CA THR A 14 18.71 12.25 21.75
C THR A 14 18.19 13.13 20.62
N GLU A 15 18.44 12.77 19.38
CA GLU A 15 17.94 13.47 18.20
C GLU A 15 16.42 13.38 18.11
N MET A 16 15.85 12.21 18.29
CA MET A 16 14.39 12.01 18.32
C MET A 16 13.74 12.75 19.50
N GLU A 17 14.35 12.77 20.66
CA GLU A 17 13.86 13.57 21.79
C GLU A 17 13.82 15.06 21.43
N SER A 18 14.86 15.57 20.80
CA SER A 18 14.90 16.97 20.33
C SER A 18 13.81 17.26 19.32
N VAL A 19 13.58 16.37 18.36
CA VAL A 19 12.52 16.48 17.36
C VAL A 19 11.13 16.48 18.02
N TYR A 20 10.90 15.59 18.97
CA TYR A 20 9.62 15.55 19.68
C TYR A 20 9.39 16.80 20.54
N ARG A 21 10.41 17.32 21.22
CA ARG A 21 10.31 18.58 21.97
C ARG A 21 10.00 19.77 21.05
N GLN A 22 10.62 19.80 19.87
CA GLN A 22 10.33 20.85 18.87
C GLN A 22 8.92 20.72 18.30
N LEU A 23 8.46 19.48 18.02
CA LEU A 23 7.12 19.21 17.57
C LEU A 23 6.08 19.65 18.62
N ASP A 24 6.28 19.27 19.89
CA ASP A 24 5.42 19.64 21.01
C ASP A 24 5.29 21.17 21.13
N SER A 25 6.42 21.87 21.11
CA SER A 25 6.44 23.34 21.13
C SER A 25 5.69 23.97 19.93
N THR A 26 5.82 23.38 18.77
CA THR A 26 5.15 23.85 17.55
C THR A 26 3.65 23.60 17.61
N LEU A 27 3.23 22.43 18.08
CA LEU A 27 1.83 22.09 18.31
C LEU A 27 1.21 23.01 19.37
N GLY A 28 1.91 23.26 20.46
CA GLY A 28 1.43 24.18 21.51
C GLY A 28 1.16 25.57 20.95
N ARG A 29 2.05 26.11 20.11
CA ARG A 29 1.82 27.41 19.44
C ARG A 29 0.63 27.39 18.48
N LEU A 30 0.49 26.28 17.72
CA LEU A 30 -0.64 26.10 16.81
C LEU A 30 -1.97 26.06 17.59
N ILE A 31 -2.04 25.26 18.65
CA ILE A 31 -3.23 25.14 19.48
C ILE A 31 -3.60 26.48 20.12
N SER A 32 -2.62 27.20 20.67
CA SER A 32 -2.86 28.52 21.25
C SER A 32 -3.30 29.56 20.21
N GLY A 33 -2.82 29.45 18.98
CA GLY A 33 -3.30 30.30 17.87
C GLY A 33 -4.75 30.01 17.52
N ILE A 34 -5.11 28.73 17.42
CA ILE A 34 -6.48 28.30 17.11
C ILE A 34 -7.44 28.68 18.23
N GLU A 35 -7.01 28.54 19.51
CA GLU A 35 -7.82 28.95 20.66
C GLU A 35 -8.23 30.42 20.58
N LYS A 36 -7.30 31.30 20.20
CA LYS A 36 -7.56 32.75 20.08
C LYS A 36 -8.48 33.10 18.93
N GLU A 37 -8.35 32.43 17.78
CA GLU A 37 -9.05 32.84 16.55
C GLU A 37 -10.39 32.11 16.36
N VAL A 38 -10.46 30.83 16.79
CA VAL A 38 -11.60 29.94 16.50
C VAL A 38 -12.28 29.42 17.77
N GLY A 39 -11.53 29.22 18.85
CA GLY A 39 -11.96 28.53 20.06
C GLY A 39 -11.77 27.02 20.01
N LEU A 40 -11.31 26.44 21.10
CA LEU A 40 -11.08 24.99 21.18
C LEU A 40 -12.38 24.18 21.13
N GLU A 41 -13.47 24.75 21.58
CA GLU A 41 -14.82 24.14 21.55
C GLU A 41 -15.37 23.95 20.14
N HIS A 42 -14.81 24.64 19.14
CA HIS A 42 -15.19 24.54 17.73
C HIS A 42 -14.17 23.76 16.89
N THR A 43 -13.13 23.19 17.54
CA THR A 43 -12.02 22.57 16.82
C THR A 43 -11.83 21.13 17.22
N LEU A 44 -11.75 20.23 16.25
CA LEU A 44 -11.37 18.83 16.43
C LEU A 44 -9.93 18.62 15.95
N PHE A 45 -9.04 18.20 16.83
CA PHE A 45 -7.69 17.79 16.49
C PHE A 45 -7.63 16.29 16.23
N VAL A 46 -7.14 15.90 15.08
CA VAL A 46 -6.92 14.51 14.73
C VAL A 46 -5.44 14.27 14.48
N ILE A 47 -4.81 13.44 15.29
CA ILE A 47 -3.42 13.04 15.16
C ILE A 47 -3.38 11.58 14.71
N THR A 48 -2.74 11.34 13.58
CA THR A 48 -2.58 9.98 13.05
C THR A 48 -1.14 9.72 12.65
N SER A 49 -0.72 8.47 12.76
CA SER A 49 0.57 8.01 12.29
C SER A 49 0.50 7.67 10.80
N THR A 50 1.60 7.87 10.08
CA THR A 50 1.77 7.41 8.70
C THR A 50 2.30 5.97 8.59
N GLY A 51 2.46 5.28 9.70
CA GLY A 51 2.95 3.91 9.80
C GLY A 51 4.35 3.82 10.43
N TYR A 52 4.94 2.65 10.36
CA TYR A 52 6.26 2.36 10.92
C TYR A 52 7.35 2.61 9.89
N ALA A 53 8.58 2.87 10.37
CA ALA A 53 9.78 2.81 9.54
C ALA A 53 9.97 1.38 9.02
N GLU A 54 10.44 1.27 7.77
CA GLU A 54 10.73 -0.04 7.20
C GLU A 54 12.04 -0.58 7.72
N GLU A 55 12.07 -1.89 7.95
CA GLU A 55 13.33 -2.59 8.14
C GLU A 55 14.10 -2.61 6.82
N THR A 56 15.39 -2.30 6.89
CA THR A 56 16.24 -2.32 5.70
C THR A 56 16.43 -3.78 5.23
N ALA A 57 16.53 -3.97 3.91
CA ALA A 57 16.77 -5.30 3.34
C ALA A 57 18.04 -5.98 3.92
N THR A 58 19.00 -5.18 4.38
CA THR A 58 20.22 -5.65 5.04
C THR A 58 19.95 -6.36 6.36
N ASP A 59 18.98 -5.89 7.13
CA ASP A 59 18.62 -6.51 8.41
C ASP A 59 17.93 -7.85 8.21
N LEU A 60 17.06 -7.93 7.20
CA LEU A 60 16.33 -9.17 6.86
C LEU A 60 17.24 -10.26 6.29
N SER A 61 18.32 -9.88 5.58
CA SER A 61 19.30 -10.84 5.05
C SER A 61 20.02 -11.62 6.15
N LYS A 62 20.23 -11.03 7.33
CA LYS A 62 20.81 -11.69 8.50
C LYS A 62 19.96 -12.87 8.96
N TYR A 63 18.66 -12.80 8.76
CA TYR A 63 17.69 -13.84 9.12
C TYR A 63 17.39 -14.77 7.96
N ARG A 64 18.11 -14.67 6.83
CA ARG A 64 17.88 -15.44 5.59
C ARG A 64 16.47 -15.29 5.04
N ILE A 65 15.84 -14.14 5.26
CA ILE A 65 14.55 -13.81 4.69
C ILE A 65 14.77 -13.30 3.26
N PRO A 66 14.18 -13.93 2.24
CA PRO A 66 14.34 -13.49 0.86
C PRO A 66 13.78 -12.09 0.66
N THR A 67 14.57 -11.23 0.06
CA THR A 67 14.18 -9.85 -0.28
C THR A 67 14.29 -9.64 -1.78
N GLY A 68 13.59 -8.64 -2.30
CA GLY A 68 13.63 -8.34 -3.74
C GLY A 68 12.80 -7.13 -4.11
N THR A 69 12.67 -6.93 -5.41
CA THR A 69 11.82 -5.89 -5.98
C THR A 69 10.71 -6.54 -6.81
N PHE A 70 9.48 -6.18 -6.50
CA PHE A 70 8.30 -6.54 -7.27
C PHE A 70 7.95 -5.40 -8.22
N TYR A 71 7.94 -5.67 -9.51
CA TYR A 71 7.63 -4.68 -10.54
C TYR A 71 6.16 -4.78 -10.96
N ILE A 72 5.31 -3.90 -10.44
CA ILE A 72 3.87 -3.99 -10.64
C ILE A 72 3.47 -3.82 -12.12
N ASN A 73 4.10 -2.88 -12.84
CA ASN A 73 3.83 -2.64 -14.25
C ASN A 73 4.22 -3.84 -15.12
N ARG A 74 5.35 -4.49 -14.84
CA ARG A 74 5.74 -5.72 -15.55
C ARG A 74 4.76 -6.85 -15.27
N THR A 75 4.37 -7.02 -14.01
CA THR A 75 3.41 -8.06 -13.61
C THR A 75 2.03 -7.81 -14.21
N ALA A 76 1.57 -6.55 -14.29
CA ALA A 76 0.34 -6.20 -14.99
C ALA A 76 0.39 -6.50 -16.50
N ASN A 77 1.56 -6.34 -17.14
CA ASN A 77 1.74 -6.75 -18.53
C ASN A 77 1.67 -8.27 -18.70
N LEU A 78 2.26 -9.04 -17.78
CA LEU A 78 2.13 -10.50 -17.78
C LEU A 78 0.68 -10.93 -17.52
N LEU A 79 -0.02 -10.26 -16.60
CA LEU A 79 -1.45 -10.48 -16.37
C LEU A 79 -2.27 -10.22 -17.64
N ASN A 80 -1.96 -9.16 -18.40
CA ASN A 80 -2.61 -8.89 -19.68
C ASN A 80 -2.41 -10.04 -20.69
N MET A 81 -1.20 -10.59 -20.74
CA MET A 81 -0.91 -11.75 -21.61
C MET A 81 -1.72 -12.98 -21.16
N TYR A 82 -1.75 -13.25 -19.87
CA TYR A 82 -2.50 -14.36 -19.29
C TYR A 82 -4.01 -14.24 -19.56
N LEU A 83 -4.60 -13.09 -19.26
CA LEU A 83 -6.03 -12.86 -19.51
C LEU A 83 -6.37 -12.85 -21.02
N SER A 84 -5.43 -12.36 -21.86
CA SER A 84 -5.61 -12.42 -23.31
C SER A 84 -5.61 -13.85 -23.85
N ALA A 85 -4.86 -14.75 -23.23
CA ALA A 85 -4.86 -16.16 -23.62
C ALA A 85 -6.21 -16.84 -23.26
N ILE A 86 -6.87 -16.39 -22.20
CA ILE A 86 -8.15 -16.97 -21.75
C ILE A 86 -9.34 -16.35 -22.46
N TYR A 87 -9.37 -15.01 -22.55
CA TYR A 87 -10.55 -14.24 -22.98
C TYR A 87 -10.37 -13.57 -24.36
N GLY A 88 -9.26 -13.85 -25.02
CA GLY A 88 -8.89 -13.22 -26.29
C GLY A 88 -8.21 -11.87 -26.10
N GLN A 89 -7.56 -11.41 -27.18
CA GLN A 89 -6.73 -10.21 -27.20
C GLN A 89 -7.39 -8.99 -26.54
N GLY A 90 -6.64 -8.32 -25.67
CA GLY A 90 -7.09 -7.10 -25.01
C GLY A 90 -6.17 -6.63 -23.90
N ARG A 91 -6.28 -5.36 -23.53
CA ARG A 91 -5.60 -4.77 -22.38
C ARG A 91 -6.57 -4.73 -21.20
N TYR A 92 -6.58 -5.81 -20.42
CA TYR A 92 -7.46 -5.99 -19.25
C TYR A 92 -7.00 -5.22 -18.02
N ALA A 93 -5.68 -5.21 -17.75
CA ALA A 93 -5.08 -4.32 -16.78
C ALA A 93 -4.71 -3.00 -17.49
N GLU A 94 -5.44 -1.94 -17.18
CA GLU A 94 -5.37 -0.67 -17.89
C GLU A 94 -4.32 0.26 -17.26
N ALA A 95 -4.22 0.28 -15.94
CA ALA A 95 -3.30 1.14 -15.20
C ALA A 95 -2.81 0.48 -13.89
N CYS A 96 -1.67 0.99 -13.41
CA CYS A 96 -1.14 0.68 -12.09
C CYS A 96 -0.86 1.98 -11.34
N TYR A 97 -1.30 2.05 -10.09
CA TYR A 97 -1.01 3.17 -9.22
C TYR A 97 -0.69 2.66 -7.81
N HIS A 98 0.45 3.05 -7.26
CA HIS A 98 0.98 2.48 -6.03
C HIS A 98 1.00 0.94 -6.10
N ASN A 99 0.31 0.28 -5.19
CA ASN A 99 0.19 -1.18 -5.14
C ASN A 99 -1.12 -1.70 -5.74
N GLN A 100 -1.78 -0.90 -6.56
CA GLN A 100 -3.09 -1.22 -7.13
C GLN A 100 -3.03 -1.39 -8.64
N ILE A 101 -3.84 -2.31 -9.15
CA ILE A 101 -4.08 -2.53 -10.58
C ILE A 101 -5.55 -2.18 -10.86
N TYR A 102 -5.75 -1.39 -11.90
CA TYR A 102 -7.05 -0.98 -12.40
C TYR A 102 -7.37 -1.80 -13.65
N LEU A 103 -8.56 -2.43 -13.65
CA LEU A 103 -9.02 -3.21 -14.78
C LEU A 103 -9.80 -2.35 -15.77
N ASN A 104 -9.73 -2.72 -17.05
CA ASN A 104 -10.50 -2.08 -18.11
C ASN A 104 -11.94 -2.61 -18.13
N HIS A 105 -12.80 -1.99 -17.32
CA HIS A 105 -14.21 -2.35 -17.20
C HIS A 105 -14.94 -2.29 -18.54
N LYS A 106 -14.64 -1.31 -19.40
CA LYS A 106 -15.24 -1.18 -20.73
C LYS A 106 -14.94 -2.38 -21.62
N LEU A 107 -13.68 -2.86 -21.62
CA LEU A 107 -13.29 -4.04 -22.37
C LEU A 107 -13.99 -5.30 -21.84
N ILE A 108 -14.07 -5.46 -20.51
CA ILE A 108 -14.72 -6.58 -19.83
C ILE A 108 -16.19 -6.63 -20.22
N GLU A 109 -16.88 -5.48 -20.18
CA GLU A 109 -18.28 -5.34 -20.56
C GLU A 109 -18.49 -5.61 -22.05
N GLN A 110 -17.69 -5.03 -22.93
CA GLN A 110 -17.74 -5.25 -24.38
C GLN A 110 -17.60 -6.73 -24.76
N LYS A 111 -16.75 -7.44 -24.03
CA LYS A 111 -16.55 -8.89 -24.21
C LYS A 111 -17.60 -9.74 -23.49
N LYS A 112 -18.55 -9.12 -22.77
CA LYS A 112 -19.58 -9.79 -21.98
C LYS A 112 -19.01 -10.77 -20.95
N LEU A 113 -17.87 -10.41 -20.36
CA LEU A 113 -17.21 -11.20 -19.31
C LEU A 113 -17.76 -10.83 -17.94
N SER A 114 -17.77 -11.79 -17.03
CA SER A 114 -18.02 -11.52 -15.61
C SER A 114 -16.81 -10.85 -14.99
N LEU A 115 -17.00 -9.69 -14.36
CA LEU A 115 -15.93 -9.00 -13.64
C LEU A 115 -15.34 -9.90 -12.53
N ASN A 116 -16.21 -10.62 -11.81
CA ASN A 116 -15.80 -11.54 -10.74
C ASN A 116 -14.93 -12.68 -11.28
N ASP A 117 -15.21 -13.20 -12.46
CA ASP A 117 -14.38 -14.25 -13.07
C ASP A 117 -13.01 -13.69 -13.46
N VAL A 118 -12.96 -12.48 -14.04
CA VAL A 118 -11.70 -11.79 -14.37
C VAL A 118 -10.90 -11.49 -13.10
N LEU A 119 -11.54 -11.03 -12.02
CA LEU A 119 -10.89 -10.78 -10.73
C LEU A 119 -10.32 -12.06 -10.11
N ASN A 120 -11.08 -13.14 -10.11
CA ASN A 120 -10.64 -14.43 -9.58
C ASN A 120 -9.42 -14.97 -10.36
N ARG A 121 -9.48 -14.95 -11.69
CA ARG A 121 -8.34 -15.35 -12.54
C ARG A 121 -7.12 -14.48 -12.32
N SER A 122 -7.33 -13.18 -12.17
CA SER A 122 -6.24 -12.25 -11.88
C SER A 122 -5.61 -12.54 -10.52
N GLN A 123 -6.41 -12.82 -9.50
CA GLN A 123 -5.92 -13.18 -8.17
C GLN A 123 -5.13 -14.50 -8.20
N GLU A 124 -5.65 -15.55 -8.86
CA GLU A 124 -4.96 -16.84 -9.03
C GLU A 124 -3.58 -16.67 -9.68
N PHE A 125 -3.49 -15.82 -10.71
CA PHE A 125 -2.24 -15.54 -11.38
C PHE A 125 -1.27 -14.74 -10.50
N LEU A 126 -1.75 -13.67 -9.87
CA LEU A 126 -0.91 -12.73 -9.15
C LEU A 126 -0.35 -13.30 -7.85
N VAL A 127 -1.11 -14.15 -7.14
CA VAL A 127 -0.66 -14.75 -5.87
C VAL A 127 0.53 -15.68 -6.07
N LEU A 128 0.72 -16.22 -7.27
CA LEU A 128 1.86 -17.08 -7.62
C LEU A 128 3.12 -16.28 -7.98
N SER A 129 3.01 -14.96 -8.10
CA SER A 129 4.15 -14.11 -8.45
C SER A 129 5.14 -13.99 -7.31
N ALA A 130 6.43 -14.03 -7.66
CA ALA A 130 7.50 -13.91 -6.65
C ALA A 130 7.40 -12.58 -5.90
N GLY A 131 7.48 -12.62 -4.58
CA GLY A 131 7.42 -11.44 -3.72
C GLY A 131 6.02 -11.00 -3.33
N VAL A 132 4.98 -11.59 -3.90
CA VAL A 132 3.60 -11.33 -3.49
C VAL A 132 3.30 -12.09 -2.19
N ASN A 133 2.77 -11.37 -1.20
CA ASN A 133 2.27 -11.94 0.06
C ASN A 133 0.80 -12.29 -0.05
N ASP A 134 -0.01 -11.34 -0.50
CA ASP A 134 -1.44 -11.53 -0.71
C ASP A 134 -1.96 -10.60 -1.83
N VAL A 135 -3.14 -10.92 -2.34
CA VAL A 135 -3.84 -10.17 -3.38
C VAL A 135 -5.28 -9.96 -2.94
N TYR A 136 -5.68 -8.70 -2.87
CA TYR A 136 -7.02 -8.31 -2.45
C TYR A 136 -7.78 -7.77 -3.65
N THR A 137 -8.80 -8.50 -4.08
CA THR A 137 -9.76 -8.04 -5.09
C THR A 137 -10.88 -7.24 -4.44
N THR A 138 -11.54 -6.39 -5.22
CA THR A 138 -12.71 -5.64 -4.76
C THR A 138 -13.76 -6.54 -4.13
N ASP A 139 -14.06 -7.67 -4.74
CA ASP A 139 -15.03 -8.64 -4.22
C ASP A 139 -14.62 -9.20 -2.86
N ARG A 140 -13.35 -9.57 -2.72
CA ARG A 140 -12.81 -10.08 -1.46
C ARG A 140 -12.89 -9.03 -0.35
N LEU A 141 -12.61 -7.76 -0.68
CA LEU A 141 -12.70 -6.66 0.27
C LEU A 141 -14.15 -6.35 0.67
N LEU A 142 -15.08 -6.44 -0.27
CA LEU A 142 -16.51 -6.21 0.00
C LEU A 142 -17.16 -7.37 0.75
N ALA A 143 -16.79 -8.61 0.45
CA ALA A 143 -17.31 -9.81 1.12
C ALA A 143 -16.94 -9.90 2.60
N GLY A 144 -15.83 -9.31 3.01
CA GLY A 144 -15.47 -8.95 4.37
C GLY A 144 -15.25 -10.12 5.35
N ASN A 145 -14.04 -10.66 5.40
CA ASN A 145 -13.58 -11.47 6.52
C ASN A 145 -12.89 -10.57 7.56
N ASN A 146 -12.92 -10.98 8.84
CA ASN A 146 -12.29 -10.24 9.93
C ASN A 146 -10.77 -10.06 9.74
N ASP A 147 -10.11 -11.01 9.07
CA ASP A 147 -8.67 -11.00 8.85
C ASP A 147 -8.19 -9.84 7.95
N ILE A 148 -9.09 -9.30 7.11
CA ILE A 148 -8.77 -8.20 6.17
C ILE A 148 -9.44 -6.88 6.55
N LEU A 149 -10.03 -6.80 7.76
CA LEU A 149 -10.76 -5.60 8.24
C LEU A 149 -9.98 -4.30 8.09
N LYS A 150 -8.68 -4.31 8.35
CA LYS A 150 -7.86 -3.10 8.26
C LYS A 150 -7.66 -2.61 6.85
N ILE A 151 -7.44 -3.52 5.92
CA ILE A 151 -7.31 -3.18 4.48
C ILE A 151 -8.67 -2.70 3.98
N ARG A 152 -9.74 -3.40 4.35
CA ARG A 152 -11.10 -3.04 4.02
C ARG A 152 -11.50 -1.66 4.54
N ASN A 153 -11.12 -1.29 5.76
CA ASN A 153 -11.45 0.01 6.33
C ASN A 153 -10.80 1.18 5.58
N GLY A 154 -9.68 0.93 4.90
CA GLY A 154 -9.03 1.90 4.02
C GLY A 154 -9.52 1.85 2.56
N PHE A 155 -10.40 0.91 2.21
CA PHE A 155 -10.86 0.70 0.84
C PHE A 155 -12.08 1.58 0.51
N ASN A 156 -11.98 2.30 -0.60
CA ASN A 156 -13.09 3.06 -1.19
C ASN A 156 -13.33 2.54 -2.61
N PRO A 157 -14.48 1.88 -2.90
CA PRO A 157 -14.74 1.27 -4.20
C PRO A 157 -14.76 2.24 -5.38
N ASN A 158 -14.92 3.54 -5.13
CA ASN A 158 -14.92 4.56 -6.18
C ASN A 158 -13.53 5.15 -6.48
N LEU A 159 -12.56 4.92 -5.62
CA LEU A 159 -11.22 5.52 -5.73
C LEU A 159 -10.12 4.49 -5.86
N ASN A 160 -10.28 3.34 -5.23
CA ASN A 160 -9.28 2.28 -5.25
C ASN A 160 -9.34 1.47 -6.55
N GLY A 161 -8.20 0.89 -6.92
CA GLY A 161 -8.12 -0.07 -8.00
C GLY A 161 -8.83 -1.38 -7.69
N ASP A 162 -9.13 -2.15 -8.72
CA ASP A 162 -9.84 -3.42 -8.61
C ASP A 162 -9.07 -4.50 -7.87
N ILE A 163 -7.74 -4.40 -7.90
CA ILE A 163 -6.83 -5.36 -7.29
C ILE A 163 -5.76 -4.61 -6.52
N THR A 164 -5.60 -4.96 -5.24
CA THR A 164 -4.54 -4.45 -4.38
C THR A 164 -3.54 -5.55 -4.09
N ILE A 165 -2.24 -5.29 -4.30
CA ILE A 165 -1.17 -6.25 -4.09
C ILE A 165 -0.45 -5.91 -2.79
N GLU A 166 -0.28 -6.91 -1.95
CA GLU A 166 0.59 -6.88 -0.79
C GLU A 166 1.87 -7.66 -1.10
N VAL A 167 3.02 -7.02 -0.97
CA VAL A 167 4.30 -7.71 -1.12
C VAL A 167 4.81 -8.23 0.21
N LYS A 168 5.64 -9.25 0.18
CA LYS A 168 6.26 -9.86 1.37
C LYS A 168 7.14 -8.85 2.11
N PRO A 169 7.31 -9.01 3.43
CA PRO A 169 8.27 -8.22 4.19
C PRO A 169 9.64 -8.21 3.53
N GLY A 170 10.29 -7.05 3.47
CA GLY A 170 11.58 -6.87 2.82
C GLY A 170 11.55 -6.78 1.29
N TRP A 171 10.38 -6.94 0.66
CA TRP A 171 10.21 -6.68 -0.76
C TRP A 171 9.78 -5.24 -1.00
N LYS A 172 10.36 -4.62 -2.04
CA LYS A 172 9.94 -3.30 -2.53
C LYS A 172 9.03 -3.47 -3.73
N LEU A 173 7.97 -2.69 -3.79
CA LEU A 173 7.13 -2.60 -4.98
C LEU A 173 7.54 -1.37 -5.77
N LEU A 174 7.87 -1.53 -7.03
CA LEU A 174 8.29 -0.47 -7.94
C LEU A 174 7.37 -0.41 -9.15
N ASN A 175 6.98 0.79 -9.53
CA ASN A 175 6.40 1.07 -10.83
C ASN A 175 7.46 1.78 -11.70
N GLU A 176 7.98 1.07 -12.71
CA GLU A 176 9.03 1.61 -13.57
C GLU A 176 8.54 2.74 -14.48
N ASP A 177 7.26 2.74 -14.85
CA ASP A 177 6.69 3.74 -15.75
C ASP A 177 6.63 5.11 -15.07
N THR A 178 6.39 5.13 -13.76
CA THR A 178 6.31 6.37 -12.95
C THR A 178 7.57 6.63 -12.14
N GLN A 179 8.53 5.70 -12.11
CA GLN A 179 9.72 5.71 -11.24
C GLN A 179 9.38 5.82 -9.74
N GLU A 180 8.14 5.52 -9.37
CA GLU A 180 7.71 5.53 -7.98
C GLU A 180 8.05 4.20 -7.32
N THR A 181 8.71 4.28 -6.19
CA THR A 181 8.90 3.16 -5.29
C THR A 181 7.81 3.21 -4.23
N TYR A 182 6.95 2.23 -4.25
CA TYR A 182 6.01 1.98 -3.18
C TYR A 182 6.56 0.86 -2.31
N THR A 183 6.94 1.22 -1.14
CA THR A 183 7.24 0.25 -0.12
C THR A 183 5.91 -0.17 0.48
N SER A 184 5.52 -1.41 0.26
CA SER A 184 4.45 -1.98 1.04
C SER A 184 4.86 -1.81 2.49
N ARG A 185 4.08 -1.06 3.24
CA ARG A 185 4.20 -1.02 4.69
C ARG A 185 3.68 -2.36 5.21
N ALA A 186 4.39 -3.42 4.86
CA ALA A 186 4.14 -4.76 5.35
C ALA A 186 4.21 -4.84 6.88
N GLY A 187 4.65 -3.77 7.51
CA GLY A 187 4.50 -3.56 8.93
C GLY A 187 3.08 -3.29 9.39
N PHE A 188 2.10 -3.33 8.54
CA PHE A 188 0.71 -3.51 8.96
C PHE A 188 0.43 -4.95 9.37
N VAL A 189 1.32 -5.53 10.14
CA VAL A 189 0.86 -6.49 11.13
C VAL A 189 -0.04 -5.68 12.07
N PRO A 190 -1.34 -5.97 12.08
CA PRO A 190 -2.21 -5.37 13.04
C PRO A 190 -1.65 -5.74 14.41
N PHE A 191 -1.19 -4.75 15.17
CA PHE A 191 -1.04 -4.99 16.59
C PHE A 191 -2.40 -5.42 17.08
N PRO A 192 -2.52 -6.61 17.65
CA PRO A 192 -3.70 -6.91 18.45
C PRO A 192 -3.70 -5.86 19.57
N ILE A 193 -4.69 -5.00 19.55
CA ILE A 193 -5.03 -4.17 20.70
C ILE A 193 -5.63 -5.12 21.72
#